data_5fe6a9231e5bc30c94b92d9e6082f619
#
_entry.id   5fe6a9231e5bc30c94b92d9e6082f619
#
_cell.length_a   1.000
_cell.length_b   1.000
_cell.length_c   1.000
_cell.angle_alpha   90.00
_cell.angle_beta   90.00
_cell.angle_gamma   90.00
#
_symmetry.space_group_name_H-M   'P 1'
#
loop_
_entity.id
_entity.type
_entity.pdbx_description
1 polymer ?
#
loop_
_entity_poly.entity_id
_entity_poly.type
_entity_poly.pdbx_seq_one_letter_code
_entity_poly.pdbx_strand_id
1 'polypeptide(L)'
;MAIEPGIYNFTLQRRSDHTIPLIFKDSNNAAINLTGFTVAAQVWEQTRTTKYADFAVTYTDRSAGSVSITLTDTQTATFTPNILKYDVLLINGAGLKEYYLEGTIFMSEGYTTA
;
A
#
# COMPACT_ATOMS: atom_id res chain seq x y z
N MET A 1 19.00 -7.02 6.79
CA MET A 1 18.77 -6.03 5.74
C MET A 1 18.00 -4.88 6.36
N ALA A 2 18.52 -3.68 6.26
CA ALA A 2 17.85 -2.48 6.78
C ALA A 2 17.12 -1.80 5.62
N ILE A 3 15.84 -1.53 5.81
CA ILE A 3 15.01 -0.82 4.84
C ILE A 3 14.49 0.44 5.51
N GLU A 4 14.75 1.59 4.90
CA GLU A 4 14.12 2.84 5.30
C GLU A 4 12.88 3.05 4.45
N PRO A 5 11.72 3.37 5.04
CA PRO A 5 10.51 3.57 4.25
C PRO A 5 10.67 4.69 3.24
N GLY A 6 10.34 4.42 1.99
CA GLY A 6 10.14 5.46 1.01
C GLY A 6 8.85 6.20 1.28
N ILE A 7 8.69 7.37 0.66
CA ILE A 7 7.47 8.16 0.80
C ILE A 7 6.83 8.29 -0.58
N TYR A 8 5.56 7.92 -0.66
CA TYR A 8 4.78 8.08 -1.89
C TYR A 8 3.39 8.57 -1.53
N ASN A 9 3.10 9.81 -1.89
CA ASN A 9 1.78 10.42 -1.69
C ASN A 9 1.03 10.39 -3.01
N PHE A 10 -0.29 10.19 -2.96
CA PHE A 10 -1.08 10.18 -4.18
C PHE A 10 -2.49 10.69 -3.92
N THR A 11 -3.15 11.08 -5.01
CA THR A 11 -4.55 11.48 -5.00
C THR A 11 -5.41 10.31 -5.47
N LEU A 12 -6.50 10.07 -4.76
CA LEU A 12 -7.42 8.98 -5.04
C LEU A 12 -8.82 9.55 -5.21
N GLN A 13 -9.50 9.19 -6.30
CA GLN A 13 -10.90 9.55 -6.45
C GLN A 13 -11.77 8.59 -5.63
N ARG A 14 -12.72 9.16 -4.91
CA ARG A 14 -13.70 8.37 -4.16
C ARG A 14 -14.56 7.58 -5.15
N ARG A 15 -14.87 6.32 -4.81
CA ARG A 15 -15.62 5.40 -5.67
C ARG A 15 -14.87 4.97 -6.93
N SER A 16 -13.54 4.93 -6.88
CA SER A 16 -12.72 4.44 -7.99
C SER A 16 -11.87 3.26 -7.55
N ASP A 17 -11.51 2.41 -8.50
CA ASP A 17 -10.51 1.38 -8.29
C ASP A 17 -9.11 1.99 -8.42
N HIS A 18 -8.17 1.49 -7.63
CA HIS A 18 -6.80 2.00 -7.66
C HIS A 18 -5.80 0.87 -7.44
N THR A 19 -4.84 0.75 -8.32
CA THR A 19 -3.79 -0.25 -8.23
C THR A 19 -2.43 0.42 -8.25
N ILE A 20 -1.56 0.03 -7.32
CA ILE A 20 -0.18 0.51 -7.26
C ILE A 20 0.74 -0.67 -7.49
N PRO A 21 1.48 -0.69 -8.62
CA PRO A 21 2.52 -1.71 -8.81
C PRO A 21 3.77 -1.31 -8.02
N LEU A 22 4.38 -2.29 -7.36
CA LEU A 22 5.56 -2.08 -6.54
C LEU A 22 6.64 -3.08 -6.91
N ILE A 23 7.89 -2.61 -6.89
CA ILE A 23 9.06 -3.49 -6.94
C ILE A 23 9.88 -3.20 -5.69
N PHE A 24 10.02 -4.20 -4.83
CA PHE A 24 10.78 -4.05 -3.60
C PHE A 24 12.27 -4.17 -3.91
N LYS A 25 13.02 -3.18 -3.46
CA LYS A 25 14.47 -3.11 -3.68
C LYS A 25 15.18 -2.84 -2.37
N ASP A 26 16.39 -3.37 -2.26
CA ASP A 26 17.26 -3.11 -1.11
C ASP A 26 18.04 -1.78 -1.29
N SER A 27 18.89 -1.47 -0.31
CA SER A 27 19.68 -0.24 -0.33
C SER A 27 20.66 -0.15 -1.50
N ASN A 28 20.97 -1.27 -2.15
CA ASN A 28 21.82 -1.32 -3.34
C ASN A 28 21.02 -1.26 -4.65
N ASN A 29 19.73 -0.96 -4.56
CA ASN A 29 18.81 -0.91 -5.70
C ASN A 29 18.65 -2.27 -6.41
N ALA A 30 18.90 -3.36 -5.71
CA ALA A 30 18.70 -4.72 -6.21
C ALA A 30 17.32 -5.23 -5.76
N ALA A 31 16.62 -5.93 -6.66
CA ALA A 31 15.32 -6.50 -6.34
C ALA A 31 15.41 -7.47 -5.17
N ILE A 32 14.45 -7.39 -4.25
CA ILE A 32 14.37 -8.28 -3.10
C ILE A 32 13.57 -9.52 -3.49
N ASN A 33 14.13 -10.69 -3.27
CA ASN A 33 13.40 -11.95 -3.44
C ASN A 33 12.40 -12.09 -2.28
N LEU A 34 11.12 -12.04 -2.60
CA LEU A 34 10.03 -12.07 -1.61
C LEU A 34 9.56 -13.49 -1.28
N THR A 35 10.27 -14.52 -1.72
CA THR A 35 9.91 -15.89 -1.35
C THR A 35 9.94 -16.04 0.17
N GLY A 36 8.83 -16.48 0.75
CA GLY A 36 8.68 -16.58 2.20
C GLY A 36 8.33 -15.28 2.90
N PHE A 37 8.21 -14.17 2.18
CA PHE A 37 7.79 -12.89 2.73
C PHE A 37 6.29 -12.69 2.55
N THR A 38 5.70 -11.91 3.45
CA THR A 38 4.31 -11.47 3.35
C THR A 38 4.29 -9.96 3.26
N VAL A 39 3.50 -9.43 2.34
CA VAL A 39 3.29 -7.99 2.18
C VAL A 39 1.90 -7.66 2.71
N ALA A 40 1.80 -6.65 3.56
CA ALA A 40 0.53 -6.13 4.06
C ALA A 40 0.50 -4.62 3.88
N ALA A 41 -0.65 -4.09 3.51
CA ALA A 41 -0.82 -2.66 3.34
C ALA A 41 -2.22 -2.26 3.78
N GLN A 42 -2.33 -1.14 4.48
CA GLN A 42 -3.59 -0.69 5.07
C GLN A 42 -3.73 0.81 4.93
N VAL A 43 -4.99 1.25 4.88
CA VAL A 43 -5.36 2.66 4.88
C VAL A 43 -5.97 2.99 6.23
N TRP A 44 -5.44 4.01 6.89
CA TRP A 44 -5.86 4.46 8.21
C TRP A 44 -6.19 5.94 8.21
N GLU A 45 -7.04 6.31 9.17
CA GLU A 45 -7.25 7.71 9.53
C GLU A 45 -5.92 8.29 10.07
N GLN A 46 -5.69 9.61 9.92
CA GLN A 46 -4.41 10.25 10.20
C GLN A 46 -3.89 10.01 11.63
N THR A 47 -4.79 9.91 12.60
CA THR A 47 -4.42 9.69 14.00
C THR A 47 -4.35 8.21 14.37
N ARG A 48 -4.54 7.33 13.40
CA ARG A 48 -4.55 5.87 13.55
C ARG A 48 -5.64 5.37 14.49
N THR A 49 -6.79 6.02 14.46
CA THR A 49 -7.95 5.60 15.28
C THR A 49 -8.89 4.67 14.53
N THR A 50 -8.95 4.78 13.20
CA THR A 50 -9.86 3.99 12.36
C THR A 50 -9.13 3.44 11.16
N LYS A 51 -9.17 2.12 10.97
CA LYS A 51 -8.70 1.49 9.75
C LYS A 51 -9.83 1.49 8.72
N TYR A 52 -9.56 2.04 7.53
CA TYR A 52 -10.55 2.11 6.47
C TYR A 52 -10.52 0.91 5.54
N ALA A 53 -9.35 0.37 5.25
CA ALA A 53 -9.26 -0.77 4.33
C ALA A 53 -7.91 -1.48 4.44
N ASP A 54 -7.92 -2.75 4.04
CA ASP A 54 -6.71 -3.48 3.69
C ASP A 54 -6.59 -3.48 2.17
N PHE A 55 -5.38 -3.16 1.66
CA PHE A 55 -5.12 -3.36 0.23
C PHE A 55 -5.13 -4.86 -0.08
N ALA A 56 -5.71 -5.21 -1.22
CA ALA A 56 -5.54 -6.54 -1.78
C ALA A 56 -4.14 -6.66 -2.38
N VAL A 57 -3.37 -7.65 -1.96
CA VAL A 57 -1.99 -7.83 -2.41
C VAL A 57 -1.93 -8.96 -3.42
N THR A 58 -1.38 -8.68 -4.60
CA THR A 58 -1.14 -9.67 -5.64
C THR A 58 0.36 -9.78 -5.86
N TYR A 59 0.91 -10.98 -5.68
CA TYR A 59 2.33 -11.24 -5.92
C TYR A 59 2.50 -11.59 -7.40
N THR A 60 2.97 -10.62 -8.19
CA THR A 60 3.13 -10.81 -9.63
C THR A 60 4.41 -11.59 -9.95
N ASP A 61 5.48 -11.35 -9.22
CA ASP A 61 6.72 -12.12 -9.31
C ASP A 61 7.52 -11.98 -8.01
N ARG A 62 7.34 -12.95 -7.11
CA ARG A 62 7.99 -12.91 -5.79
C ARG A 62 9.51 -12.87 -5.88
N SER A 63 10.09 -13.62 -6.80
CA SER A 63 11.56 -13.69 -6.92
C SER A 63 12.16 -12.38 -7.42
N ALA A 64 11.40 -11.59 -8.16
CA ALA A 64 11.81 -10.28 -8.65
C ALA A 64 11.32 -9.13 -7.78
N GLY A 65 10.68 -9.42 -6.63
CA GLY A 65 10.18 -8.39 -5.73
C GLY A 65 8.95 -7.64 -6.24
N SER A 66 8.25 -8.20 -7.24
CA SER A 66 7.15 -7.51 -7.90
C SER A 66 5.81 -7.89 -7.28
N VAL A 67 5.07 -6.89 -6.81
CA VAL A 67 3.72 -7.04 -6.27
C VAL A 67 2.84 -5.89 -6.75
N SER A 68 1.52 -6.08 -6.68
CA SER A 68 0.56 -4.99 -6.85
C SER A 68 -0.33 -4.93 -5.62
N ILE A 69 -0.64 -3.72 -5.19
CA ILE A 69 -1.63 -3.49 -4.12
C ILE A 69 -2.81 -2.73 -4.70
N THR A 70 -4.01 -3.17 -4.37
CA THR A 70 -5.24 -2.68 -5.00
C THR A 70 -6.29 -2.31 -3.97
N LEU A 71 -6.95 -1.18 -4.22
CA LEU A 71 -8.18 -0.78 -3.53
C LEU A 71 -9.33 -0.84 -4.54
N THR A 72 -10.48 -1.36 -4.11
CA THR A 72 -11.66 -1.42 -4.96
C THR A 72 -12.50 -0.16 -4.81
N ASP A 73 -13.37 0.08 -5.79
CA ASP A 73 -14.32 1.20 -5.75
C ASP A 73 -15.25 1.14 -4.52
N THR A 74 -15.63 -0.06 -4.11
CA THR A 74 -16.44 -0.25 -2.91
C THR A 74 -15.69 0.19 -1.65
N GLN A 75 -14.39 -0.12 -1.57
CA GLN A 75 -13.56 0.31 -0.45
C GLN A 75 -13.36 1.82 -0.45
N THR A 76 -12.99 2.41 -1.59
CA THR A 76 -12.71 3.85 -1.67
C THR A 76 -13.96 4.70 -1.43
N ALA A 77 -15.15 4.16 -1.71
CA ALA A 77 -16.40 4.83 -1.41
C ALA A 77 -16.61 5.08 0.09
N THR A 78 -15.96 4.29 0.95
CA THR A 78 -16.06 4.44 2.41
C THR A 78 -15.07 5.44 2.99
N PHE A 79 -14.14 5.95 2.18
CA PHE A 79 -13.09 6.87 2.64
C PHE A 79 -13.66 8.27 2.79
N THR A 80 -14.28 8.57 3.94
CA THR A 80 -14.94 9.85 4.17
C THR A 80 -13.98 11.01 4.45
N PRO A 81 -12.82 10.83 5.13
CA PRO A 81 -11.89 11.95 5.30
C PRO A 81 -11.26 12.38 3.96
N ASN A 82 -10.81 13.62 3.90
CA ASN A 82 -10.12 14.16 2.73
C ASN A 82 -8.64 13.76 2.70
N ILE A 83 -8.08 13.41 3.84
CA ILE A 83 -6.68 13.01 3.98
C ILE A 83 -6.61 11.74 4.81
N LEU A 84 -5.91 10.75 4.28
CA LEU A 84 -5.69 9.46 4.93
C LEU A 84 -4.22 9.12 4.90
N LYS A 85 -3.83 8.16 5.73
CA LYS A 85 -2.46 7.63 5.76
C LYS A 85 -2.48 6.16 5.36
N TYR A 86 -1.41 5.73 4.71
CA TYR A 86 -1.21 4.33 4.39
C TYR A 86 0.26 3.97 4.54
N ASP A 87 0.53 2.69 4.68
CA ASP A 87 1.88 2.17 4.59
C ASP A 87 1.87 0.76 4.01
N VAL A 88 3.07 0.31 3.65
CA VAL A 88 3.29 -1.05 3.15
C VAL A 88 4.30 -1.71 4.07
N LEU A 89 3.87 -2.80 4.69
CA LEU A 89 4.64 -3.57 5.66
C LEU A 89 5.16 -4.84 4.99
N LEU A 90 6.45 -5.12 5.19
CA LEU A 90 7.10 -6.33 4.72
C LEU A 90 7.42 -7.21 5.91
N ILE A 91 6.92 -8.45 5.90
CA ILE A 91 7.13 -9.42 6.97
C ILE A 91 7.94 -10.56 6.41
N ASN A 92 9.12 -10.82 6.98
CA ASN A 92 9.97 -11.90 6.50
C ASN A 92 9.54 -13.26 7.08
N GLY A 93 10.20 -14.34 6.64
CA GLY A 93 9.86 -15.70 7.07
C GLY A 93 10.06 -15.97 8.55
N ALA A 94 10.86 -15.15 9.25
CA ALA A 94 11.06 -15.23 10.69
C ALA A 94 10.06 -14.38 11.48
N GLY A 95 9.14 -13.68 10.81
CA GLY A 95 8.16 -12.82 11.43
C GLY A 95 8.64 -11.42 11.74
N LEU A 96 9.83 -11.03 11.28
CA LEU A 96 10.34 -9.67 11.43
C LEU A 96 9.65 -8.73 10.46
N LYS A 97 9.30 -7.54 10.94
CA LYS A 97 8.49 -6.56 10.22
C LYS A 97 9.30 -5.32 9.91
N GLU A 98 9.23 -4.87 8.67
CA GLU A 98 9.84 -3.62 8.23
C GLU A 98 8.86 -2.87 7.34
N TYR A 99 8.73 -1.56 7.58
CA TYR A 99 7.91 -0.72 6.71
C TYR A 99 8.73 -0.33 5.48
N TYR A 100 8.20 -0.63 4.31
CA TYR A 100 8.91 -0.36 3.06
C TYR A 100 8.50 0.97 2.44
N LEU A 101 7.22 1.34 2.57
CA LEU A 101 6.64 2.52 1.95
C LEU A 101 5.61 3.11 2.88
N GLU A 102 5.53 4.44 2.91
CA GLU A 102 4.46 5.14 3.63
C GLU A 102 4.06 6.37 2.85
N GLY A 103 2.90 6.91 3.16
CA GLY A 103 2.48 8.14 2.50
C GLY A 103 1.11 8.62 2.90
N THR A 104 0.70 9.67 2.22
CA THR A 104 -0.58 10.33 2.43
C THR A 104 -1.44 10.15 1.19
N ILE A 105 -2.71 9.83 1.41
CA ILE A 105 -3.72 9.75 0.36
C ILE A 105 -4.57 11.01 0.44
N PHE A 106 -4.60 11.78 -0.65
CA PHE A 106 -5.46 12.95 -0.77
C PHE A 106 -6.73 12.51 -1.53
N MET A 107 -7.88 12.61 -0.87
CA MET A 107 -9.14 12.18 -1.48
C MET A 107 -9.69 13.28 -2.36
N SER A 108 -10.05 12.91 -3.57
CA SER A 108 -10.77 13.76 -4.51
C SER A 108 -12.19 13.21 -4.68
N GLU A 109 -13.17 14.08 -4.75
CA GLU A 109 -14.56 13.65 -4.96
C GLU A 109 -14.74 13.21 -6.41
N GLY A 110 -15.03 11.95 -6.64
CA GLY A 110 -15.43 11.48 -7.96
C GLY A 110 -16.90 11.73 -8.16
N TYR A 111 -17.27 12.65 -9.04
CA TYR A 111 -18.68 13.07 -9.17
C TYR A 111 -19.51 12.09 -9.98
N THR A 112 -18.91 11.39 -10.92
CA THR A 112 -19.64 10.42 -11.74
C THR A 112 -19.85 9.12 -10.97
N THR A 113 -21.08 8.64 -10.91
CA THR A 113 -21.43 7.32 -10.37
C THR A 113 -21.99 6.45 -11.48
N ALA A 114 -21.53 5.22 -11.55
CA ALA A 114 -21.98 4.27 -12.57
C ALA A 114 -22.47 2.98 -11.94
#